data_42cfae7a2d558cd9b215585821a8e623
#
_entry.id   42cfae7a2d558cd9b215585821a8e623
#
_cell.length_a   1.000
_cell.length_b   1.000
_cell.length_c   1.000
_cell.angle_alpha   90.00
_cell.angle_beta   90.00
_cell.angle_gamma   90.00
#
_symmetry.space_group_name_H-M   'P 1'
#
loop_
_entity.id
_entity.type
_entity.pdbx_description
1 polymer ?
#
loop_
_entity_poly.entity_id
_entity_poly.type
_entity_poly.pdbx_seq_one_letter_code
_entity_poly.pdbx_strand_id
1 'polypeptide(L)'
;METSRNNIKYFNFPIHLMQGILKSNQEGKKDFLSNLLYYSLYGHSIFIEDLNQYEETEEERFKRSASWLNVKLANVDYALSRGKQLHSKYRNSKVYTGLNTDIFWDFYKNDKTDYIWECLFTFLALKSIIGKKQYAKTNNQMMFTRMAGKEKVKDYLALKGFDFTRYHLDKIKTELQINWGLKYYSRYTKGFYVGFDIDLKELVFEAEKRKESMKINLLKESKKSALNIALEKIKVSTTLQQLKK
;
A
#
# COMPACT_ATOMS: atom_id res chain seq x y z
N MET A 1 8.92 21.04 27.99
CA MET A 1 9.31 21.16 26.57
C MET A 1 8.31 20.33 25.77
N GLU A 2 7.26 20.98 25.28
CA GLU A 2 6.31 20.34 24.36
C GLU A 2 7.01 20.19 23.00
N THR A 3 7.37 18.97 22.66
CA THR A 3 7.75 18.62 21.29
C THR A 3 6.53 18.86 20.41
N SER A 4 6.51 19.99 19.69
CA SER A 4 5.56 20.23 18.62
C SER A 4 5.64 19.02 17.67
N ARG A 5 4.66 18.13 17.73
CA ARG A 5 4.45 17.14 16.69
C ARG A 5 4.20 17.94 15.42
N ASN A 6 5.24 18.07 14.60
CA ASN A 6 5.09 18.59 13.24
C ASN A 6 3.96 17.80 12.60
N ASN A 7 2.84 18.46 12.33
CA ASN A 7 1.70 17.86 11.65
C ASN A 7 2.14 17.52 10.22
N ILE A 8 2.74 16.34 10.06
CA ILE A 8 3.20 15.85 8.77
C ILE A 8 1.95 15.66 7.92
N LYS A 9 1.86 16.43 6.86
CA LYS A 9 0.75 16.37 5.91
C LYS A 9 1.00 15.30 4.87
N TYR A 10 -0.06 14.60 4.46
CA TYR A 10 0.00 13.54 3.47
C TYR A 10 -0.99 13.80 2.34
N PHE A 11 -0.57 13.51 1.12
CA PHE A 11 -1.44 13.35 -0.03
C PHE A 11 -1.91 11.91 -0.10
N ASN A 12 -3.20 11.67 0.16
CA ASN A 12 -3.80 10.35 0.07
C ASN A 12 -4.47 10.15 -1.29
N PHE A 13 -4.18 9.04 -1.95
CA PHE A 13 -4.70 8.77 -3.29
C PHE A 13 -4.86 7.27 -3.55
N PRO A 14 -5.75 6.87 -4.49
CA PRO A 14 -5.90 5.49 -4.90
C PRO A 14 -4.70 5.02 -5.71
N ILE A 15 -4.25 3.79 -5.46
CA ILE A 15 -3.07 3.23 -6.17
C ILE A 15 -3.24 3.20 -7.69
N HIS A 16 -4.48 3.19 -8.19
CA HIS A 16 -4.77 3.21 -9.62
C HIS A 16 -4.19 4.44 -10.36
N LEU A 17 -3.92 5.54 -9.64
CA LEU A 17 -3.20 6.69 -10.20
C LEU A 17 -1.76 6.33 -10.62
N MET A 18 -1.16 5.28 -10.05
CA MET A 18 0.18 4.81 -10.39
C MET A 18 0.21 3.97 -11.69
N GLN A 19 -0.96 3.64 -12.26
CA GLN A 19 -1.02 2.72 -13.39
C GLN A 19 -0.32 3.28 -14.63
N GLY A 20 0.68 2.54 -15.13
CA GLY A 20 1.44 2.89 -16.33
C GLY A 20 2.57 3.91 -16.12
N ILE A 21 2.57 4.62 -14.98
CA ILE A 21 3.49 5.74 -14.73
C ILE A 21 4.95 5.29 -14.63
N LEU A 22 5.22 4.13 -14.04
CA LEU A 22 6.58 3.63 -13.92
C LEU A 22 7.27 3.47 -15.28
N LYS A 23 6.49 3.23 -16.35
CA LYS A 23 6.96 3.11 -17.74
C LYS A 23 6.96 4.45 -18.51
N SER A 24 6.42 5.51 -17.94
CA SER A 24 6.36 6.80 -18.58
C SER A 24 7.71 7.53 -18.53
N ASN A 25 7.89 8.50 -19.41
CA ASN A 25 9.00 9.44 -19.38
C ASN A 25 8.89 10.40 -18.17
N GLN A 26 9.84 11.30 -18.01
CA GLN A 26 9.87 12.26 -16.88
C GLN A 26 8.64 13.18 -16.87
N GLU A 27 8.16 13.59 -18.02
CA GLU A 27 6.94 14.42 -18.14
C GLU A 27 5.71 13.69 -17.60
N GLY A 28 5.48 12.45 -18.05
CA GLY A 28 4.39 11.63 -17.54
C GLY A 28 4.48 11.33 -16.03
N LYS A 29 5.70 11.28 -15.47
CA LYS A 29 5.93 11.17 -14.02
C LYS A 29 5.58 12.47 -13.29
N LYS A 30 5.88 13.63 -13.86
CA LYS A 30 5.44 14.95 -13.34
C LYS A 30 3.93 15.12 -13.43
N ASP A 31 3.31 14.68 -14.53
CA ASP A 31 1.84 14.65 -14.66
C ASP A 31 1.16 13.79 -13.61
N PHE A 32 1.78 12.65 -13.26
CA PHE A 32 1.31 11.83 -12.15
C PHE A 32 1.30 12.61 -10.84
N LEU A 33 2.36 13.33 -10.50
CA LEU A 33 2.40 14.14 -9.28
C LEU A 33 1.32 15.24 -9.30
N SER A 34 1.13 15.90 -10.44
CA SER A 34 0.07 16.90 -10.60
C SER A 34 -1.33 16.29 -10.40
N ASN A 35 -1.60 15.12 -11.00
CA ASN A 35 -2.86 14.40 -10.82
C ASN A 35 -3.07 13.95 -9.37
N LEU A 36 -2.01 13.48 -8.69
CA LEU A 36 -2.02 13.12 -7.27
C LEU A 36 -2.40 14.33 -6.40
N LEU A 37 -1.79 15.49 -6.69
CA LEU A 37 -2.08 16.74 -6.00
C LEU A 37 -3.55 17.13 -6.17
N TYR A 38 -4.04 17.19 -7.40
CA TYR A 38 -5.43 17.60 -7.68
C TYR A 38 -6.45 16.64 -7.08
N TYR A 39 -6.19 15.33 -7.15
CA TYR A 39 -7.01 14.33 -6.49
C TYR A 39 -7.10 14.54 -4.98
N SER A 40 -5.94 14.77 -4.33
CA SER A 40 -5.88 14.94 -2.89
C SER A 40 -6.51 16.24 -2.42
N LEU A 41 -6.32 17.33 -3.16
CA LEU A 41 -6.97 18.62 -2.87
C LEU A 41 -8.49 18.52 -2.97
N TYR A 42 -8.99 17.86 -4.01
CA TYR A 42 -10.44 17.67 -4.20
C TYR A 42 -11.03 16.77 -3.10
N GLY A 43 -10.37 15.67 -2.78
CA GLY A 43 -10.79 14.79 -1.69
C GLY A 43 -10.82 15.51 -0.33
N HIS A 44 -9.85 16.39 -0.06
CA HIS A 44 -9.84 17.20 1.15
C HIS A 44 -10.93 18.28 1.14
N SER A 45 -11.25 18.87 0.00
CA SER A 45 -12.34 19.86 -0.10
C SER A 45 -13.71 19.25 0.17
N ILE A 46 -13.96 18.00 -0.25
CA ILE A 46 -15.17 17.25 0.12
C ILE A 46 -15.21 16.99 1.63
N PHE A 47 -14.09 16.55 2.21
CA PHE A 47 -14.03 16.32 3.67
C PHE A 47 -14.30 17.60 4.47
N ILE A 48 -13.85 18.78 4.00
CA ILE A 48 -14.17 20.06 4.60
C ILE A 48 -15.68 20.37 4.50
N GLU A 49 -16.32 20.02 3.37
CA GLU A 49 -17.77 20.18 3.20
C GLU A 49 -18.57 19.43 4.27
N ASP A 50 -18.19 18.17 4.51
CA ASP A 50 -18.83 17.32 5.53
C ASP A 50 -18.67 17.87 6.97
N LEU A 51 -17.61 18.65 7.22
CA LEU A 51 -17.31 19.21 8.53
C LEU A 51 -17.87 20.64 8.74
N ASN A 52 -18.26 21.32 7.67
CA ASN A 52 -18.55 22.75 7.74
C ASN A 52 -20.02 23.06 7.90
N GLN A 53 -20.25 24.03 8.79
CA GLN A 53 -21.53 24.71 9.00
C GLN A 53 -21.67 26.00 8.13
N TYR A 54 -20.74 26.28 7.24
CA TYR A 54 -20.70 27.50 6.44
C TYR A 54 -21.11 27.22 4.98
N GLU A 55 -21.88 28.15 4.40
CA GLU A 55 -22.25 28.15 2.98
C GLU A 55 -21.04 28.58 2.13
N GLU A 56 -20.11 27.67 1.88
CA GLU A 56 -18.98 27.90 0.99
C GLU A 56 -19.21 27.23 -0.39
N THR A 57 -18.79 27.88 -1.43
CA THR A 57 -18.77 27.28 -2.77
C THR A 57 -17.73 26.17 -2.89
N GLU A 58 -17.90 25.27 -3.86
CA GLU A 58 -16.93 24.20 -4.14
C GLU A 58 -15.51 24.78 -4.41
N GLU A 59 -15.45 25.90 -5.11
CA GLU A 59 -14.19 26.59 -5.44
C GLU A 59 -13.51 27.16 -4.17
N GLU A 60 -14.26 27.79 -3.27
CA GLU A 60 -13.72 28.33 -2.02
C GLU A 60 -13.18 27.21 -1.11
N ARG A 61 -13.89 26.11 -0.98
CA ARG A 61 -13.41 24.92 -0.24
C ARG A 61 -12.13 24.35 -0.87
N PHE A 62 -12.07 24.30 -2.20
CA PHE A 62 -10.88 23.83 -2.91
C PHE A 62 -9.68 24.77 -2.71
N LYS A 63 -9.87 26.08 -2.78
CA LYS A 63 -8.84 27.10 -2.47
C LYS A 63 -8.38 26.99 -1.01
N ARG A 64 -9.29 26.75 -0.08
CA ARG A 64 -8.96 26.52 1.34
C ARG A 64 -8.10 25.24 1.51
N SER A 65 -8.45 24.16 0.82
CA SER A 65 -7.67 22.94 0.80
C SER A 65 -6.26 23.18 0.28
N ALA A 66 -6.10 23.94 -0.79
CA ALA A 66 -4.80 24.31 -1.34
C ALA A 66 -4.00 25.17 -0.33
N SER A 67 -4.62 26.13 0.31
CA SER A 67 -4.01 26.96 1.35
C SER A 67 -3.56 26.12 2.56
N TRP A 68 -4.40 25.20 3.03
CA TRP A 68 -4.05 24.31 4.14
C TRP A 68 -2.85 23.42 3.84
N LEU A 69 -2.70 22.93 2.60
CA LEU A 69 -1.55 22.15 2.15
C LEU A 69 -0.35 23.02 1.71
N ASN A 70 -0.49 24.35 1.82
CA ASN A 70 0.49 25.32 1.36
C ASN A 70 0.84 25.20 -0.13
N VAL A 71 -0.18 24.96 -0.96
CA VAL A 71 -0.07 24.79 -2.41
C VAL A 71 -0.52 26.05 -3.11
N LYS A 72 0.33 26.57 -4.01
CA LYS A 72 -0.02 27.63 -4.95
C LYS A 72 -0.43 26.99 -6.28
N LEU A 73 -1.69 27.18 -6.68
CA LEU A 73 -2.23 26.69 -7.95
C LEU A 73 -2.12 27.78 -9.01
N ALA A 74 -1.54 27.45 -10.16
CA ALA A 74 -1.46 28.36 -11.31
C ALA A 74 -2.84 28.59 -11.95
N ASN A 75 -3.69 27.56 -11.98
CA ASN A 75 -5.05 27.62 -12.50
C ASN A 75 -5.97 26.80 -11.59
N VAL A 76 -6.81 27.48 -10.83
CA VAL A 76 -7.72 26.87 -9.86
C VAL A 76 -8.83 26.07 -10.55
N ASP A 77 -9.43 26.63 -11.59
CA ASP A 77 -10.56 26.00 -12.30
C ASP A 77 -10.14 24.69 -12.96
N TYR A 78 -8.97 24.69 -13.61
CA TYR A 78 -8.40 23.48 -14.19
C TYR A 78 -8.11 22.43 -13.12
N ALA A 79 -7.47 22.83 -12.03
CA ALA A 79 -7.10 21.93 -10.94
C ALA A 79 -8.34 21.32 -10.27
N LEU A 80 -9.38 22.12 -10.02
CA LEU A 80 -10.66 21.70 -9.46
C LEU A 80 -11.38 20.72 -10.40
N SER A 81 -11.53 21.09 -11.67
CA SER A 81 -12.16 20.25 -12.68
C SER A 81 -11.43 18.89 -12.82
N ARG A 82 -10.10 18.94 -12.87
CA ARG A 82 -9.27 17.74 -12.96
C ARG A 82 -9.38 16.87 -11.71
N GLY A 83 -9.35 17.45 -10.51
CA GLY A 83 -9.54 16.75 -9.25
C GLY A 83 -10.88 16.03 -9.19
N LYS A 84 -11.96 16.71 -9.58
CA LYS A 84 -13.32 16.17 -9.67
C LYS A 84 -13.42 14.98 -10.64
N GLN A 85 -12.82 15.12 -11.83
CA GLN A 85 -12.76 14.04 -12.83
C GLN A 85 -12.04 12.81 -12.29
N LEU A 86 -10.86 13.01 -11.67
CA LEU A 86 -10.07 11.93 -11.10
C LEU A 86 -10.81 11.25 -9.96
N HIS A 87 -11.45 12.02 -9.07
CA HIS A 87 -12.20 11.50 -7.95
C HIS A 87 -13.40 10.65 -8.42
N SER A 88 -14.14 11.13 -9.42
CA SER A 88 -15.22 10.35 -10.05
C SER A 88 -14.70 9.06 -10.70
N LYS A 89 -13.60 9.14 -11.44
CA LYS A 89 -12.97 7.98 -12.12
C LYS A 89 -12.55 6.89 -11.12
N TYR A 90 -12.02 7.28 -9.97
CA TYR A 90 -11.48 6.33 -8.99
C TYR A 90 -12.37 6.13 -7.75
N ARG A 91 -13.62 6.55 -7.81
CA ARG A 91 -14.61 6.48 -6.72
C ARG A 91 -14.71 5.08 -6.09
N ASN A 92 -14.59 4.01 -6.89
CA ASN A 92 -14.73 2.63 -6.45
C ASN A 92 -13.41 1.97 -6.06
N SER A 93 -12.32 2.73 -5.97
CA SER A 93 -11.03 2.20 -5.54
C SER A 93 -11.08 1.77 -4.07
N LYS A 94 -10.54 0.58 -3.78
CA LYS A 94 -10.51 0.03 -2.41
C LYS A 94 -9.14 0.15 -1.75
N VAL A 95 -8.13 0.46 -2.54
CA VAL A 95 -6.73 0.48 -2.08
C VAL A 95 -6.14 1.86 -2.29
N TYR A 96 -5.73 2.43 -1.18
CA TYR A 96 -5.13 3.77 -1.11
C TYR A 96 -3.70 3.67 -0.61
N THR A 97 -2.93 4.69 -0.92
CA THR A 97 -1.60 4.95 -0.36
C THR A 97 -1.47 6.43 -0.04
N GLY A 98 -0.46 6.78 0.72
CA GLY A 98 -0.20 8.18 1.09
C GLY A 98 1.25 8.55 0.82
N LEU A 99 1.47 9.75 0.30
CA LEU A 99 2.77 10.36 0.09
C LEU A 99 2.91 11.59 0.99
N ASN A 100 4.01 11.64 1.77
CA ASN A 100 4.35 12.80 2.57
C ASN A 100 4.56 14.02 1.65
N THR A 101 4.11 15.19 2.08
CA THR A 101 4.23 16.45 1.33
C THR A 101 5.68 16.82 1.03
N ASP A 102 6.63 16.54 1.94
CA ASP A 102 8.05 16.88 1.73
C ASP A 102 8.66 16.03 0.62
N ILE A 103 8.39 14.71 0.63
CA ILE A 103 8.81 13.81 -0.44
C ILE A 103 8.15 14.21 -1.76
N PHE A 104 6.86 14.55 -1.74
CA PHE A 104 6.14 15.02 -2.92
C PHE A 104 6.82 16.23 -3.54
N TRP A 105 7.12 17.27 -2.74
CA TRP A 105 7.75 18.50 -3.24
C TRP A 105 9.19 18.27 -3.71
N ASP A 106 9.93 17.35 -3.11
CA ASP A 106 11.26 16.98 -3.58
C ASP A 106 11.19 16.34 -4.98
N PHE A 107 10.24 15.45 -5.22
CA PHE A 107 10.04 14.83 -6.53
C PHE A 107 9.45 15.79 -7.57
N TYR A 108 8.64 16.75 -7.14
CA TYR A 108 8.02 17.73 -8.02
C TYR A 108 9.01 18.78 -8.52
N LYS A 109 9.91 19.23 -7.66
CA LYS A 109 10.88 20.30 -7.95
C LYS A 109 12.17 19.79 -8.58
N ASN A 110 12.59 18.58 -8.26
CA ASN A 110 13.88 18.02 -8.64
C ASN A 110 13.71 16.85 -9.60
N ASP A 111 14.49 16.82 -10.66
CA ASP A 111 14.53 15.66 -11.53
C ASP A 111 15.16 14.46 -10.81
N LYS A 112 14.51 13.32 -10.91
CA LYS A 112 14.94 12.08 -10.29
C LYS A 112 15.25 11.02 -11.35
N THR A 113 16.26 10.19 -11.07
CA THR A 113 16.58 9.04 -11.91
C THR A 113 15.45 8.01 -11.88
N ASP A 114 15.38 7.15 -12.90
CA ASP A 114 14.38 6.07 -12.96
C ASP A 114 14.48 5.14 -11.75
N TYR A 115 15.69 4.86 -11.27
CA TYR A 115 15.91 4.09 -10.04
C TYR A 115 15.25 4.71 -8.80
N ILE A 116 15.34 6.02 -8.62
CA ILE A 116 14.70 6.72 -7.49
C ILE A 116 13.17 6.72 -7.65
N TRP A 117 12.64 6.81 -8.86
CA TRP A 117 11.21 6.60 -9.13
C TRP A 117 10.76 5.18 -8.79
N GLU A 118 11.55 4.15 -9.11
CA GLU A 118 11.26 2.77 -8.73
C GLU A 118 11.25 2.61 -7.20
N CYS A 119 12.16 3.27 -6.48
CA CYS A 119 12.16 3.32 -5.03
C CYS A 119 10.87 3.97 -4.50
N LEU A 120 10.45 5.12 -5.05
CA LEU A 120 9.19 5.77 -4.67
C LEU A 120 7.98 4.85 -4.92
N PHE A 121 7.88 4.23 -6.10
CA PHE A 121 6.75 3.36 -6.41
C PHE A 121 6.74 2.10 -5.53
N THR A 122 7.92 1.57 -5.20
CA THR A 122 8.03 0.45 -4.24
C THR A 122 7.60 0.88 -2.84
N PHE A 123 8.02 2.05 -2.39
CA PHE A 123 7.58 2.64 -1.12
C PHE A 123 6.06 2.79 -1.05
N LEU A 124 5.45 3.41 -2.07
CA LEU A 124 3.99 3.60 -2.16
C LEU A 124 3.24 2.27 -2.22
N ALA A 125 3.78 1.28 -2.94
CA ALA A 125 3.23 -0.06 -3.00
C ALA A 125 3.23 -0.72 -1.62
N LEU A 126 4.35 -0.68 -0.89
CA LEU A 126 4.46 -1.23 0.45
C LEU A 126 3.55 -0.50 1.45
N LYS A 127 3.49 0.84 1.40
CA LYS A 127 2.53 1.62 2.22
C LYS A 127 1.09 1.19 1.96
N SER A 128 0.69 0.97 0.69
CA SER A 128 -0.65 0.50 0.34
C SER A 128 -0.97 -0.91 0.87
N ILE A 129 0.04 -1.77 1.01
CA ILE A 129 -0.09 -3.13 1.56
C ILE A 129 -0.20 -3.10 3.07
N ILE A 130 0.60 -2.26 3.72
CA ILE A 130 0.58 -2.08 5.17
C ILE A 130 -0.74 -1.43 5.60
N GLY A 131 -1.18 -0.41 4.86
CA GLY A 131 -2.41 0.35 5.16
C GLY A 131 -2.36 0.98 6.54
N LYS A 132 -3.37 0.73 7.36
CA LYS A 132 -3.47 1.24 8.75
C LYS A 132 -2.73 0.39 9.79
N LYS A 133 -2.07 -0.70 9.38
CA LYS A 133 -1.34 -1.58 10.29
C LYS A 133 0.08 -1.06 10.52
N GLN A 134 0.71 -1.46 11.61
CA GLN A 134 2.11 -1.15 11.85
C GLN A 134 3.03 -1.93 10.89
N TYR A 135 2.64 -3.16 10.51
CA TYR A 135 3.39 -4.03 9.60
C TYR A 135 2.47 -4.96 8.81
N ALA A 136 2.99 -5.51 7.73
CA ALA A 136 2.28 -6.51 6.92
C ALA A 136 3.24 -7.62 6.44
N LYS A 137 2.69 -8.84 6.27
CA LYS A 137 3.35 -9.90 5.51
C LYS A 137 2.96 -9.75 4.04
N THR A 138 3.95 -9.78 3.15
CA THR A 138 3.74 -9.63 1.70
C THR A 138 4.73 -10.50 0.91
N ASN A 139 4.68 -10.40 -0.40
CA ASN A 139 5.62 -11.04 -1.33
C ASN A 139 5.89 -10.13 -2.53
N ASN A 140 6.88 -10.49 -3.36
CA ASN A 140 7.25 -9.70 -4.52
C ASN A 140 6.10 -9.54 -5.52
N GLN A 141 5.27 -10.56 -5.72
CA GLN A 141 4.13 -10.47 -6.65
C GLN A 141 3.12 -9.41 -6.22
N MET A 142 2.75 -9.38 -4.93
CA MET A 142 1.86 -8.35 -4.39
C MET A 142 2.50 -6.96 -4.49
N MET A 143 3.78 -6.85 -4.16
CA MET A 143 4.52 -5.60 -4.29
C MET A 143 4.50 -5.09 -5.74
N PHE A 144 4.81 -5.93 -6.72
CA PHE A 144 4.74 -5.57 -8.14
C PHE A 144 3.32 -5.21 -8.60
N THR A 145 2.32 -5.94 -8.13
CA THR A 145 0.92 -5.62 -8.40
C THR A 145 0.60 -4.18 -7.98
N ARG A 146 1.03 -3.80 -6.78
CA ARG A 146 0.82 -2.46 -6.25
C ARG A 146 1.65 -1.40 -6.97
N MET A 147 2.90 -1.68 -7.33
CA MET A 147 3.73 -0.79 -8.16
C MET A 147 3.11 -0.55 -9.53
N ALA A 148 2.43 -1.54 -10.10
CA ALA A 148 1.68 -1.42 -11.34
C ALA A 148 0.34 -0.66 -11.20
N GLY A 149 0.00 -0.16 -10.00
CA GLY A 149 -1.27 0.52 -9.74
C GLY A 149 -2.48 -0.41 -9.76
N LYS A 150 -2.31 -1.69 -9.44
CA LYS A 150 -3.36 -2.72 -9.49
C LYS A 150 -3.66 -3.31 -8.12
N GLU A 151 -4.89 -3.82 -7.95
CA GLU A 151 -5.34 -4.41 -6.69
C GLU A 151 -5.15 -5.92 -6.64
N LYS A 152 -5.29 -6.61 -7.76
CA LYS A 152 -5.27 -8.08 -7.83
C LYS A 152 -3.90 -8.60 -8.25
N VAL A 153 -3.42 -9.63 -7.56
CA VAL A 153 -2.10 -10.25 -7.82
C VAL A 153 -1.92 -10.71 -9.28
N LYS A 154 -2.98 -11.09 -9.96
CA LYS A 154 -2.94 -11.47 -11.38
C LYS A 154 -2.45 -10.33 -12.30
N ASP A 155 -2.58 -9.10 -11.84
CA ASP A 155 -2.27 -7.90 -12.61
C ASP A 155 -0.79 -7.47 -12.52
N TYR A 156 0.06 -8.20 -11.80
CA TYR A 156 1.50 -7.87 -11.68
C TYR A 156 2.24 -7.90 -13.03
N LEU A 157 1.71 -8.65 -14.00
CA LEU A 157 2.21 -8.69 -15.37
C LEU A 157 2.18 -7.33 -16.08
N ALA A 158 1.45 -6.34 -15.54
CA ALA A 158 1.49 -4.97 -16.04
C ALA A 158 2.88 -4.33 -15.97
N LEU A 159 3.79 -4.87 -15.13
CA LEU A 159 5.21 -4.51 -15.10
C LEU A 159 6.10 -5.40 -15.97
N LYS A 160 5.54 -6.29 -16.79
CA LYS A 160 6.31 -7.10 -17.74
C LYS A 160 7.15 -6.18 -18.65
N GLY A 161 8.45 -6.48 -18.79
CA GLY A 161 9.40 -5.63 -19.50
C GLY A 161 10.25 -4.73 -18.60
N PHE A 162 9.99 -4.69 -17.28
CA PHE A 162 10.95 -4.19 -16.29
C PHE A 162 11.88 -5.32 -15.84
N ASP A 163 13.15 -5.01 -15.77
CA ASP A 163 14.15 -5.95 -15.24
C ASP A 163 14.23 -5.84 -13.72
N PHE A 164 13.22 -6.42 -13.04
CA PHE A 164 13.24 -6.57 -11.59
C PHE A 164 13.91 -7.89 -11.20
N THR A 165 15.18 -8.04 -11.54
CA THR A 165 15.99 -9.14 -11.04
C THR A 165 16.01 -9.15 -9.51
N ARG A 166 16.32 -10.29 -8.91
CA ARG A 166 16.46 -10.39 -7.45
C ARG A 166 17.48 -9.37 -6.91
N TYR A 167 18.59 -9.21 -7.60
CA TYR A 167 19.63 -8.26 -7.24
C TYR A 167 19.11 -6.82 -7.25
N HIS A 168 18.39 -6.43 -8.30
CA HIS A 168 17.80 -5.09 -8.40
C HIS A 168 16.78 -4.82 -7.29
N LEU A 169 15.92 -5.82 -6.99
CA LEU A 169 14.95 -5.71 -5.89
C LEU A 169 15.62 -5.59 -4.52
N ASP A 170 16.68 -6.35 -4.28
CA ASP A 170 17.41 -6.28 -3.02
C ASP A 170 18.09 -4.92 -2.88
N LYS A 171 18.60 -4.33 -3.97
CA LYS A 171 19.13 -2.96 -4.00
C LYS A 171 18.05 -1.93 -3.65
N ILE A 172 16.87 -2.01 -4.24
CA ILE A 172 15.74 -1.12 -3.91
C ILE A 172 15.36 -1.27 -2.43
N LYS A 173 15.23 -2.49 -1.92
CA LYS A 173 14.89 -2.72 -0.51
C LYS A 173 15.95 -2.15 0.44
N THR A 174 17.22 -2.30 0.10
CA THR A 174 18.34 -1.71 0.86
C THR A 174 18.25 -0.19 0.89
N GLU A 175 17.99 0.43 -0.25
CA GLU A 175 17.77 1.88 -0.34
C GLU A 175 16.61 2.33 0.56
N LEU A 176 15.48 1.62 0.49
CA LEU A 176 14.33 1.91 1.34
C LEU A 176 14.62 1.71 2.84
N GLN A 177 15.46 0.75 3.21
CA GLN A 177 15.88 0.54 4.59
C GLN A 177 16.78 1.66 5.12
N ILE A 178 17.70 2.14 4.31
CA ILE A 178 18.69 3.16 4.70
C ILE A 178 18.04 4.54 4.74
N ASN A 179 17.34 4.92 3.67
CA ASN A 179 16.94 6.30 3.43
C ASN A 179 15.44 6.57 3.62
N TRP A 180 14.58 5.52 3.64
CA TRP A 180 13.11 5.67 3.66
C TRP A 180 12.45 5.05 4.89
N GLY A 181 13.24 4.60 5.86
CA GLY A 181 12.74 4.06 7.13
C GLY A 181 12.08 2.70 7.04
N LEU A 182 12.24 1.95 5.94
CA LEU A 182 11.67 0.61 5.81
C LEU A 182 12.30 -0.34 6.82
N LYS A 183 11.48 -1.04 7.61
CA LYS A 183 11.87 -2.22 8.37
C LYS A 183 11.46 -3.45 7.58
N TYR A 184 12.42 -4.34 7.34
CA TYR A 184 12.25 -5.51 6.50
C TYR A 184 12.78 -6.75 7.21
N TYR A 185 11.98 -7.82 7.22
CA TYR A 185 12.39 -9.12 7.75
C TYR A 185 11.92 -10.25 6.83
N SER A 186 12.86 -11.11 6.42
CA SER A 186 12.58 -12.30 5.63
C SER A 186 13.37 -13.48 6.16
N ARG A 187 12.69 -14.60 6.41
CA ARG A 187 13.33 -15.85 6.81
C ARG A 187 12.68 -17.02 6.08
N TYR A 188 13.42 -17.64 5.17
CA TYR A 188 13.18 -18.95 4.55
C TYR A 188 11.76 -19.34 4.09
N THR A 189 10.79 -18.47 4.11
CA THR A 189 9.40 -18.74 3.74
C THR A 189 8.98 -17.90 2.56
N LYS A 190 7.89 -18.32 1.90
CA LYS A 190 7.28 -17.54 0.83
C LYS A 190 6.80 -16.19 1.38
N GLY A 191 7.51 -15.11 1.03
CA GLY A 191 7.17 -13.75 1.44
C GLY A 191 8.10 -13.16 2.51
N PHE A 192 7.81 -11.94 2.89
CA PHE A 192 8.56 -11.14 3.85
C PHE A 192 7.62 -10.24 4.67
N TYR A 193 8.12 -9.74 5.79
CA TYR A 193 7.42 -8.79 6.65
C TYR A 193 8.02 -7.40 6.46
N VAL A 194 7.15 -6.40 6.44
CA VAL A 194 7.53 -4.99 6.22
C VAL A 194 6.73 -4.07 7.14
N GLY A 195 7.37 -2.99 7.57
CA GLY A 195 6.75 -1.89 8.30
C GLY A 195 7.60 -0.63 8.18
N PHE A 196 6.99 0.55 8.43
CA PHE A 196 7.70 1.83 8.49
C PHE A 196 7.69 2.40 9.89
N ASP A 197 6.60 2.22 10.60
CA ASP A 197 6.35 2.81 11.92
C ASP A 197 6.47 1.76 13.05
N ILE A 198 7.37 0.79 12.89
CA ILE A 198 7.65 -0.29 13.83
C ILE A 198 9.16 -0.44 14.03
N ASP A 199 9.60 -0.81 15.23
CA ASP A 199 11.00 -1.19 15.44
C ASP A 199 11.34 -2.54 14.80
N LEU A 200 12.57 -2.72 14.33
CA LEU A 200 12.99 -3.95 13.67
C LEU A 200 12.90 -5.18 14.60
N LYS A 201 13.27 -5.01 15.88
CA LYS A 201 13.20 -6.12 16.85
C LYS A 201 11.75 -6.53 17.10
N GLU A 202 10.85 -5.56 17.21
CA GLU A 202 9.41 -5.80 17.34
C GLU A 202 8.84 -6.48 16.09
N LEU A 203 9.22 -6.03 14.87
CA LEU A 203 8.82 -6.67 13.62
C LEU A 203 9.25 -8.15 13.58
N VAL A 204 10.48 -8.45 13.97
CA VAL A 204 11.00 -9.82 14.02
C VAL A 204 10.23 -10.66 15.04
N PHE A 205 10.02 -10.12 16.25
CA PHE A 205 9.27 -10.79 17.30
C PHE A 205 7.84 -11.16 16.85
N GLU A 206 7.11 -10.20 16.30
CA GLU A 206 5.75 -10.42 15.81
C GLU A 206 5.69 -11.40 14.62
N ALA A 207 6.69 -11.38 13.75
CA ALA A 207 6.80 -12.32 12.64
C ALA A 207 7.02 -13.76 13.11
N GLU A 208 7.88 -13.98 14.10
CA GLU A 208 8.17 -15.31 14.65
C GLU A 208 6.99 -15.81 15.49
N LYS A 209 6.36 -14.98 16.32
CA LYS A 209 5.15 -15.31 17.09
C LYS A 209 4.02 -15.82 16.20
N ARG A 210 3.76 -15.16 15.06
CA ARG A 210 2.77 -15.62 14.07
C ARG A 210 3.13 -16.98 13.49
N LYS A 211 4.38 -17.24 13.24
CA LYS A 211 4.85 -18.51 12.72
C LYS A 211 4.63 -19.66 13.71
N GLU A 212 4.90 -19.45 14.99
CA GLU A 212 4.62 -20.42 16.04
C GLU A 212 3.13 -20.71 16.16
N SER A 213 2.29 -19.68 16.16
CA SER A 213 0.85 -19.82 16.17
C SER A 213 0.34 -20.63 14.95
N MET A 214 0.88 -20.36 13.76
CA MET A 214 0.55 -21.15 12.56
C MET A 214 0.98 -22.62 12.69
N LYS A 215 2.17 -22.91 13.23
CA LYS A 215 2.60 -24.29 13.49
C LYS A 215 1.66 -25.02 14.44
N ILE A 216 1.28 -24.38 15.54
CA ILE A 216 0.35 -24.93 16.53
C ILE A 216 -1.01 -25.24 15.89
N ASN A 217 -1.54 -24.32 15.07
CA ASN A 217 -2.81 -24.51 14.38
C ASN A 217 -2.76 -25.67 13.37
N LEU A 218 -1.70 -25.76 12.57
CA LEU A 218 -1.50 -26.88 11.65
C LEU A 218 -1.43 -28.23 12.36
N LEU A 219 -0.73 -28.27 13.51
CA LEU A 219 -0.68 -29.48 14.34
C LEU A 219 -2.06 -29.87 14.91
N LYS A 220 -2.86 -28.86 15.34
CA LYS A 220 -4.23 -29.10 15.82
C LYS A 220 -5.12 -29.64 14.71
N GLU A 221 -5.06 -29.05 13.50
CA GLU A 221 -5.83 -29.50 12.33
C GLU A 221 -5.42 -30.91 11.90
N SER A 222 -4.13 -31.21 11.86
CA SER A 222 -3.62 -32.54 11.55
C SER A 222 -4.10 -33.58 12.56
N LYS A 223 -4.05 -33.29 13.87
CA LYS A 223 -4.57 -34.17 14.93
C LYS A 223 -6.08 -34.39 14.78
N LYS A 224 -6.85 -33.33 14.50
CA LYS A 224 -8.30 -33.43 14.29
C LYS A 224 -8.63 -34.29 13.06
N SER A 225 -7.90 -34.11 11.97
CA SER A 225 -8.08 -34.92 10.75
C SER A 225 -7.76 -36.40 11.01
N ALA A 226 -6.63 -36.70 11.70
CA ALA A 226 -6.27 -38.08 12.06
C ALA A 226 -7.30 -38.74 12.98
N LEU A 227 -7.85 -37.98 13.94
CA LEU A 227 -8.92 -38.46 14.82
C LEU A 227 -10.20 -38.81 14.04
N ASN A 228 -10.60 -37.92 13.11
CA ASN A 228 -11.78 -38.17 12.27
C ASN A 228 -11.63 -39.42 11.41
N ILE A 229 -10.45 -39.63 10.80
CA ILE A 229 -10.15 -40.83 10.01
C ILE A 229 -10.21 -42.11 10.88
N ALA A 230 -9.67 -42.02 12.09
CA ALA A 230 -9.72 -43.13 13.03
C ALA A 230 -11.16 -43.48 13.45
N LEU A 231 -11.99 -42.47 13.73
CA LEU A 231 -13.42 -42.66 14.07
C LEU A 231 -14.23 -43.26 12.91
N GLU A 232 -13.96 -42.82 11.69
CA GLU A 232 -14.60 -43.42 10.51
C GLU A 232 -14.22 -44.90 10.34
N LYS A 233 -12.96 -45.25 10.51
CA LYS A 233 -12.51 -46.65 10.46
C LYS A 233 -13.20 -47.53 11.53
N ILE A 234 -13.34 -47.00 12.75
CA ILE A 234 -14.05 -47.70 13.82
C ILE A 234 -15.53 -47.91 13.46
N LYS A 235 -16.20 -46.87 12.97
CA LYS A 235 -17.62 -47.00 12.52
C LYS A 235 -17.80 -48.07 11.45
N VAL A 236 -16.95 -48.05 10.41
CA VAL A 236 -16.99 -49.05 9.33
C VAL A 236 -16.75 -50.48 9.89
N SER A 237 -15.79 -50.64 10.77
CA SER A 237 -15.53 -51.96 11.36
C SER A 237 -16.69 -52.48 12.24
N THR A 238 -17.35 -51.60 12.99
CA THR A 238 -18.51 -51.95 13.81
C THR A 238 -19.71 -52.30 12.96
N THR A 239 -19.95 -51.59 11.85
CA THR A 239 -21.03 -51.90 10.90
C THR A 239 -20.81 -53.25 10.20
N LEU A 240 -19.57 -53.58 9.82
CA LEU A 240 -19.21 -54.88 9.23
C LEU A 240 -19.35 -56.05 10.24
N GLN A 241 -19.14 -55.81 11.52
CA GLN A 241 -19.39 -56.86 12.54
C GLN A 241 -20.88 -57.09 12.80
N GLN A 242 -21.73 -56.04 12.66
CA GLN A 242 -23.19 -56.19 12.79
C GLN A 242 -23.82 -56.90 11.59
N LEU A 243 -23.25 -56.78 10.41
CA LEU A 243 -23.72 -57.46 9.20
C LEU A 243 -23.33 -58.97 9.12
N LYS A 244 -22.43 -59.43 9.99
CA LYS A 244 -21.96 -60.81 10.07
C LYS A 244 -22.68 -61.65 11.15
N LYS A 245 -23.60 -61.06 11.89
CA LYS A 245 -24.52 -61.72 12.82
C LYS A 245 -25.89 -61.92 12.20
#